data_a110904664915069b34b902104fd3560
#
_entry.id   a110904664915069b34b902104fd3560
#
_cell.length_a   1.000
_cell.length_b   1.000
_cell.length_c   1.000
_cell.angle_alpha   90.00
_cell.angle_beta   90.00
_cell.angle_gamma   90.00
#
_symmetry.space_group_name_H-M   'P 1'
#
loop_
_entity.id
_entity.type
_entity.pdbx_description
1 polymer ?
#
loop_
_entity_poly.entity_id
_entity_poly.type
_entity_poly.pdbx_seq_one_letter_code
_entity_poly.pdbx_strand_id
1 'polypeptide(L)' 'MKVLIVEDEVMAQKSLVSKLNRLFPDIEVEGICSSVKETVQWLEDTSHHP' A
#
# COMPACT_ATOMS: atom_id res chain seq x y z
N MET A 1 10.88 0.98 -6.80
CA MET A 1 10.62 0.43 -5.46
C MET A 1 9.13 0.17 -5.30
N LYS A 2 8.79 -1.00 -4.84
CA LYS A 2 7.39 -1.40 -4.63
C LYS A 2 7.05 -1.30 -3.15
N VAL A 3 5.88 -0.75 -2.83
CA VAL A 3 5.45 -0.56 -1.45
C VAL A 3 4.04 -1.07 -1.25
N LEU A 4 3.75 -1.49 -0.02
CA LEU A 4 2.41 -1.86 0.43
C LEU A 4 1.98 -0.83 1.47
N ILE A 5 0.79 -0.28 1.31
CA ILE A 5 0.23 0.68 2.25
C ILE A 5 -0.74 -0.05 3.18
N VAL A 6 -0.59 0.16 4.48
CA VAL A 6 -1.50 -0.39 5.49
C VAL A 6 -2.07 0.79 6.27
N GLU A 7 -3.35 1.08 6.08
CA GLU A 7 -4.04 2.19 6.72
C GLU A 7 -5.53 1.89 6.79
N ASP A 8 -6.15 2.06 7.95
CA ASP A 8 -7.56 1.75 8.16
C ASP A 8 -8.50 2.90 7.76
N GLU A 9 -8.00 4.10 7.56
CA GLU A 9 -8.80 5.23 7.11
C GLU A 9 -8.64 5.48 5.62
N VAL A 10 -9.76 5.44 4.89
CA VAL A 10 -9.75 5.62 3.43
C VAL A 10 -9.17 6.97 3.01
N MET A 11 -9.53 8.04 3.73
CA MET A 11 -9.00 9.37 3.41
C MET A 11 -7.49 9.45 3.62
N ALA A 12 -6.99 8.81 4.68
CA ALA A 12 -5.55 8.75 4.93
C ALA A 12 -4.84 7.92 3.85
N GLN A 13 -5.44 6.83 3.38
CA GLN A 13 -4.91 6.04 2.27
C GLN A 13 -4.70 6.90 1.03
N LYS A 14 -5.73 7.65 0.64
CA LYS A 14 -5.68 8.51 -0.54
C LYS A 14 -4.63 9.61 -0.41
N SER A 15 -4.56 10.23 0.76
CA SER A 15 -3.58 11.27 1.03
C SER A 15 -2.15 10.73 0.94
N LEU A 16 -1.92 9.55 1.49
CA LEU A 16 -0.60 8.92 1.48
C LEU A 16 -0.16 8.55 0.05
N VAL A 17 -1.06 7.94 -0.73
CA VAL A 17 -0.78 7.61 -2.13
C VAL A 17 -0.42 8.87 -2.92
N SER A 18 -1.19 9.93 -2.75
CA SER A 18 -0.97 11.20 -3.44
C SER A 18 0.41 11.78 -3.09
N LYS A 19 0.78 11.77 -1.81
CA LYS A 19 2.09 12.26 -1.36
C LYS A 19 3.23 11.42 -1.93
N LEU A 20 3.09 10.10 -1.91
CA LEU A 20 4.13 9.21 -2.42
C LEU A 20 4.34 9.42 -3.92
N ASN A 21 3.27 9.55 -4.68
CA ASN A 21 3.38 9.77 -6.13
C ASN A 21 4.04 11.10 -6.45
N ARG A 22 3.78 12.13 -5.64
CA ARG A 22 4.32 13.47 -5.86
C ARG A 22 5.79 13.57 -5.45
N LEU A 23 6.14 13.01 -4.29
CA LEU A 23 7.46 13.16 -3.70
C LEU A 23 8.44 12.08 -4.13
N PHE A 24 7.93 10.90 -4.44
CA PHE A 24 8.74 9.74 -4.81
C PHE A 24 8.16 9.06 -6.05
N PRO A 25 8.37 9.64 -7.23
CA PRO A 25 7.78 9.10 -8.46
C PRO A 25 8.26 7.70 -8.84
N ASP A 26 9.39 7.26 -8.26
CA ASP A 26 9.92 5.92 -8.50
C ASP A 26 9.25 4.84 -7.65
N ILE A 27 8.38 5.23 -6.71
CA ILE A 27 7.67 4.29 -5.86
C ILE A 27 6.43 3.78 -6.56
N GLU A 28 6.24 2.47 -6.56
CA GLU A 28 5.07 1.81 -7.10
C GLU A 28 4.25 1.23 -5.94
N VAL A 29 3.00 1.66 -5.81
CA VAL A 29 2.10 1.13 -4.79
C VAL A 29 1.50 -0.17 -5.30
N GLU A 30 1.90 -1.29 -4.71
CA GLU A 30 1.45 -2.62 -5.10
C GLU A 30 0.07 -2.95 -4.56
N GLY A 31 -0.26 -2.42 -3.37
CA GLY A 31 -1.56 -2.67 -2.77
C GLY A 31 -1.81 -1.76 -1.59
N ILE A 32 -3.07 -1.72 -1.19
CA ILE A 32 -3.52 -0.94 -0.04
C ILE A 32 -4.38 -1.86 0.84
N CYS A 33 -4.00 -2.00 2.10
CA CYS A 33 -4.70 -2.84 3.06
C CYS A 33 -5.27 -1.99 4.18
N SER A 34 -6.46 -2.37 4.66
CA SER A 34 -7.15 -1.61 5.70
C SER A 34 -6.92 -2.17 7.11
N SER A 35 -6.24 -3.31 7.24
CA SER A 35 -6.01 -3.93 8.54
C SER A 35 -4.81 -4.85 8.48
N VAL A 36 -4.32 -5.25 9.66
CA VAL A 36 -3.25 -6.25 9.76
C VAL A 36 -3.69 -7.57 9.14
N LYS A 37 -4.94 -7.96 9.34
CA LYS A 37 -5.49 -9.19 8.77
C LYS A 37 -5.42 -9.18 7.24
N GLU A 38 -5.87 -8.09 6.61
CA GLU A 38 -5.79 -7.95 5.15
C GLU A 38 -4.34 -7.97 4.67
N THR A 39 -3.44 -7.33 5.42
CA THR A 39 -2.02 -7.30 5.09
C THR A 39 -1.44 -8.72 5.06
N VAL A 40 -1.75 -9.52 6.07
CA VAL A 40 -1.28 -10.91 6.15
C VAL A 40 -1.81 -11.70 4.96
N GLN A 41 -3.10 -11.58 4.65
CA GLN A 41 -3.72 -12.27 3.52
C GLN A 41 -3.08 -11.85 2.20
N TRP A 42 -2.83 -10.56 2.04
CA TRP A 42 -2.20 -10.02 0.83
C TRP A 42 -0.79 -10.60 0.64
N LEU A 43 0.00 -10.65 1.71
CA LEU A 43 1.37 -11.17 1.67
C LEU A 43 1.43 -12.69 1.48
N GLU A 44 0.42 -13.42 1.96
CA GLU A 44 0.34 -14.87 1.77
C GLU A 44 0.07 -15.26 0.33
N ASP A 45 -0.52 -14.37 -0.46
CA ASP A 45 -0.70 -14.59 -1.89
C ASP A 45 0.65 -14.39 -2.57
N THR A 46 1.22 -15.46 -3.10
CA THR A 46 2.57 -15.46 -3.67
C THR A 46 2.72 -14.55 -4.88
N SER A 47 1.62 -14.09 -5.46
CA SER A 47 1.67 -13.16 -6.59
C SER A 47 1.88 -11.70 -6.15
N HIS A 48 1.79 -11.42 -4.83
CA HIS A 48 1.87 -10.07 -4.28
C HIS A 48 3.09 -9.91 -3.37
N HIS A 49 4.26 -9.79 -3.91
CA HIS A 49 5.45 -9.50 -3.10
C HIS A 49 5.96 -8.11 -3.45
N PRO A 50 6.09 -7.22 -2.45
CA PRO A 50 6.64 -5.89 -2.67
C PRO A 50 8.07 -5.91 -3.17
#